data_9776eb18d4f61cc016fd2491f8d9ad90
#
_entry.id   9776eb18d4f61cc016fd2491f8d9ad90
#
_cell.length_a   1.000
_cell.length_b   1.000
_cell.length_c   1.000
_cell.angle_alpha   90.00
_cell.angle_beta   90.00
_cell.angle_gamma   90.00
#
_symmetry.space_group_name_H-M   'P 1'
#
loop_
_entity.id
_entity.type
_entity.pdbx_description
1 polymer ?
#
loop_
_entity_poly.entity_id
_entity_poly.type
_entity_poly.pdbx_seq_one_letter_code
_entity_poly.pdbx_strand_id
1 'polypeptide(L)'
;MISGYSFRPRAWAFALAAAGCVAGIVLGNWQAGRAAEKRAAAAAEKRLALRGEFLERYTVLLDNKLNRGRPGYHVVQPLKLADGRHVLVNRGWVAAPAHREQLPQLRTPPGVHEVAGRVLEHFPRAYDPSGARPEGRVWQNVEVTTFAAWSGLKLEPYVLEQHSPFPDGLARNWPPPDSGAEKHESYALQWYTLAALAVALFVVLSLRRERPAR
;
A
#
# COMPACT_ATOMS: atom_id res chain seq x y z
N MET A 1 -41.28 30.65 -3.44
CA MET A 1 -40.73 31.51 -4.52
C MET A 1 -39.74 32.46 -3.87
N ILE A 2 -38.48 32.48 -4.34
CA ILE A 2 -37.49 33.44 -3.86
C ILE A 2 -37.85 34.77 -4.52
N SER A 3 -38.36 35.71 -3.71
CA SER A 3 -38.87 37.03 -4.16
C SER A 3 -37.77 37.76 -4.94
N GLY A 4 -38.04 38.13 -6.23
CA GLY A 4 -37.15 38.94 -7.06
C GLY A 4 -36.27 38.20 -8.04
N TYR A 5 -36.40 36.86 -8.23
CA TYR A 5 -35.68 36.08 -9.23
C TYR A 5 -36.63 35.26 -10.10
N SER A 6 -36.39 35.25 -11.43
CA SER A 6 -37.07 34.37 -12.39
C SER A 6 -36.08 33.32 -12.93
N PHE A 7 -36.54 32.08 -13.08
CA PHE A 7 -35.76 31.00 -13.68
C PHE A 7 -35.98 31.01 -15.21
N ARG A 8 -34.93 31.29 -15.95
CA ARG A 8 -34.95 31.36 -17.43
C ARG A 8 -33.84 30.49 -18.04
N PRO A 9 -34.04 29.17 -18.08
CA PRO A 9 -33.03 28.23 -18.64
C PRO A 9 -32.88 28.44 -20.15
N ARG A 10 -31.63 28.32 -20.64
CA ARG A 10 -31.30 28.26 -22.04
C ARG A 10 -31.10 26.81 -22.43
N ALA A 11 -31.70 26.34 -23.54
CA ALA A 11 -31.63 24.96 -23.98
C ALA A 11 -30.19 24.45 -24.16
N TRP A 12 -29.29 25.26 -24.71
CA TRP A 12 -27.89 24.90 -24.90
C TRP A 12 -27.15 24.75 -23.52
N ALA A 13 -27.45 25.61 -22.54
CA ALA A 13 -26.86 25.54 -21.22
C ALA A 13 -27.35 24.29 -20.45
N PHE A 14 -28.62 23.93 -20.62
CA PHE A 14 -29.16 22.69 -20.14
C PHE A 14 -28.47 21.48 -20.76
N ALA A 15 -28.32 21.46 -22.07
CA ALA A 15 -27.65 20.36 -22.78
C ALA A 15 -26.19 20.16 -22.32
N LEU A 16 -25.43 21.27 -22.14
CA LEU A 16 -24.05 21.21 -21.63
C LEU A 16 -24.01 20.71 -20.19
N ALA A 17 -24.88 21.20 -19.31
CA ALA A 17 -24.93 20.77 -17.93
C ALA A 17 -25.34 19.30 -17.80
N ALA A 18 -26.32 18.85 -18.60
CA ALA A 18 -26.72 17.45 -18.66
C ALA A 18 -25.58 16.55 -19.17
N ALA A 19 -24.90 16.95 -20.24
CA ALA A 19 -23.74 16.19 -20.75
C ALA A 19 -22.60 16.12 -19.73
N GLY A 20 -22.25 17.24 -19.07
CA GLY A 20 -21.25 17.30 -18.02
C GLY A 20 -21.62 16.45 -16.81
N CYS A 21 -22.89 16.49 -16.38
CA CYS A 21 -23.40 15.68 -15.29
C CYS A 21 -23.33 14.18 -15.61
N VAL A 22 -23.81 13.77 -16.78
CA VAL A 22 -23.75 12.35 -17.23
C VAL A 22 -22.30 11.88 -17.34
N ALA A 23 -21.42 12.67 -17.97
CA ALA A 23 -20.01 12.32 -18.08
C ALA A 23 -19.35 12.17 -16.68
N GLY A 24 -19.62 13.10 -15.77
CA GLY A 24 -19.09 13.04 -14.40
C GLY A 24 -19.59 11.82 -13.63
N ILE A 25 -20.87 11.45 -13.76
CA ILE A 25 -21.43 10.25 -13.13
C ILE A 25 -20.82 8.98 -13.73
N VAL A 26 -20.71 8.87 -15.05
CA VAL A 26 -20.16 7.69 -15.74
C VAL A 26 -18.70 7.48 -15.36
N LEU A 27 -17.88 8.54 -15.41
CA LEU A 27 -16.47 8.48 -15.07
C LEU A 27 -16.26 8.25 -13.56
N GLY A 28 -17.11 8.85 -12.72
CA GLY A 28 -17.10 8.61 -11.27
C GLY A 28 -17.39 7.14 -10.93
N ASN A 29 -18.43 6.57 -11.53
CA ASN A 29 -18.79 5.16 -11.34
C ASN A 29 -17.69 4.21 -11.84
N TRP A 30 -17.07 4.53 -12.99
CA TRP A 30 -15.95 3.74 -13.51
C TRP A 30 -14.76 3.75 -12.53
N GLN A 31 -14.39 4.92 -12.01
CA GLN A 31 -13.32 5.04 -11.01
C GLN A 31 -13.66 4.29 -9.71
N ALA A 32 -14.89 4.42 -9.22
CA ALA A 32 -15.34 3.71 -8.03
C ALA A 32 -15.30 2.18 -8.22
N GLY A 33 -15.69 1.68 -9.39
CA GLY A 33 -15.58 0.26 -9.76
C GLY A 33 -14.12 -0.21 -9.74
N ARG A 34 -13.20 0.57 -10.31
CA ARG A 34 -11.75 0.27 -10.29
C ARG A 34 -11.18 0.25 -8.87
N ALA A 35 -11.62 1.15 -7.99
CA ALA A 35 -11.23 1.13 -6.59
C ALA A 35 -11.70 -0.15 -5.89
N ALA A 36 -12.95 -0.57 -6.13
CA ALA A 36 -13.52 -1.79 -5.57
C ALA A 36 -12.79 -3.05 -6.05
N GLU A 37 -12.48 -3.16 -7.36
CA GLU A 37 -11.71 -4.27 -7.92
C GLU A 37 -10.33 -4.38 -7.27
N LYS A 38 -9.62 -3.25 -7.12
CA LYS A 38 -8.30 -3.22 -6.49
C LYS A 38 -8.33 -3.60 -5.01
N ARG A 39 -9.36 -3.17 -4.27
CA ARG A 39 -9.55 -3.61 -2.88
C ARG A 39 -9.83 -5.09 -2.77
N ALA A 40 -10.69 -5.63 -3.66
CA ALA A 40 -10.98 -7.05 -3.69
C ALA A 40 -9.73 -7.88 -4.01
N ALA A 41 -8.91 -7.46 -4.97
CA ALA A 41 -7.65 -8.10 -5.30
C ALA A 41 -6.66 -8.08 -4.12
N ALA A 42 -6.56 -6.95 -3.42
CA ALA A 42 -5.73 -6.83 -2.22
C ALA A 42 -6.25 -7.68 -1.04
N ALA A 43 -7.55 -7.86 -0.93
CA ALA A 43 -8.16 -8.71 0.10
C ALA A 43 -7.98 -10.22 -0.20
N ALA A 44 -7.80 -10.61 -1.46
CA ALA A 44 -7.55 -11.99 -1.89
C ALA A 44 -6.09 -12.42 -1.70
N GLU A 45 -5.42 -11.93 -0.64
CA GLU A 45 -4.03 -12.22 -0.34
C GLU A 45 -3.77 -13.71 -0.15
N LYS A 46 -2.73 -14.20 -0.84
CA LYS A 46 -2.26 -15.57 -0.62
C LYS A 46 -1.58 -15.67 0.75
N ARG A 47 -2.08 -16.55 1.61
CA ARG A 47 -1.48 -16.86 2.90
C ARG A 47 -0.92 -18.28 2.89
N LEU A 48 0.23 -18.45 3.53
CA LEU A 48 0.87 -19.75 3.72
C LEU A 48 1.23 -19.93 5.18
N ALA A 49 1.21 -21.19 5.62
CA ALA A 49 1.86 -21.66 6.84
C ALA A 49 3.01 -22.58 6.42
N LEU A 50 4.19 -22.28 6.86
CA LEU A 50 5.42 -23.01 6.56
C LEU A 50 6.05 -23.51 7.85
N ARG A 51 6.65 -24.70 7.79
CA ARG A 51 7.38 -25.26 8.92
C ARG A 51 8.85 -25.41 8.58
N GLY A 52 9.72 -24.80 9.40
CA GLY A 52 11.14 -24.79 9.11
C GLY A 52 11.97 -24.18 10.23
N GLU A 53 13.27 -24.06 10.02
CA GLU A 53 14.24 -23.50 10.93
C GLU A 53 14.82 -22.19 10.35
N PHE A 54 14.89 -21.14 11.16
CA PHE A 54 15.50 -19.89 10.77
C PHE A 54 17.02 -19.97 10.72
N LEU A 55 17.60 -19.49 9.61
CA LEU A 55 19.05 -19.44 9.47
C LEU A 55 19.60 -18.08 9.93
N GLU A 56 19.89 -17.96 11.22
CA GLU A 56 20.29 -16.69 11.86
C GLU A 56 21.52 -16.04 11.24
N ARG A 57 22.49 -16.83 10.78
CA ARG A 57 23.74 -16.36 10.13
C ARG A 57 23.48 -15.46 8.90
N TYR A 58 22.32 -15.62 8.26
CA TYR A 58 21.91 -14.84 7.07
C TYR A 58 20.88 -13.76 7.41
N THR A 59 20.86 -13.29 8.65
CA THR A 59 19.95 -12.18 9.04
C THR A 59 20.35 -10.88 8.36
N VAL A 60 19.39 -10.26 7.72
CA VAL A 60 19.51 -8.92 7.12
C VAL A 60 18.53 -7.98 7.81
N LEU A 61 18.99 -6.77 8.09
CA LEU A 61 18.20 -5.65 8.62
C LEU A 61 17.88 -4.71 7.47
N LEU A 62 16.62 -4.65 7.10
CA LEU A 62 16.14 -3.75 6.05
C LEU A 62 15.89 -2.37 6.66
N ASP A 63 16.71 -1.39 6.28
CA ASP A 63 16.77 -0.05 6.88
C ASP A 63 15.59 0.85 6.48
N ASN A 64 15.48 1.98 7.16
CA ASN A 64 14.49 3.03 6.91
C ASN A 64 13.03 2.55 6.99
N LYS A 65 12.73 1.64 7.93
CA LYS A 65 11.37 1.15 8.16
C LYS A 65 10.76 1.87 9.36
N LEU A 66 9.72 2.65 9.09
CA LEU A 66 8.96 3.36 10.12
C LEU A 66 7.86 2.47 10.69
N ASN A 67 7.73 2.47 12.02
CA ASN A 67 6.60 1.89 12.71
C ASN A 67 6.02 2.92 13.69
N ARG A 68 4.80 3.38 13.44
CA ARG A 68 4.14 4.45 14.23
C ARG A 68 5.03 5.70 14.42
N GLY A 69 5.69 6.12 13.34
CA GLY A 69 6.60 7.27 13.35
C GLY A 69 7.99 7.03 13.94
N ARG A 70 8.28 5.84 14.47
CA ARG A 70 9.60 5.48 15.02
C ARG A 70 10.46 4.82 13.95
N PRO A 71 11.72 5.24 13.77
CA PRO A 71 12.64 4.58 12.84
C PRO A 71 13.09 3.23 13.37
N GLY A 72 13.33 2.31 12.44
CA GLY A 72 13.76 0.95 12.75
C GLY A 72 14.07 0.13 11.51
N TYR A 73 14.11 -1.17 11.72
CA TYR A 73 14.47 -2.14 10.69
C TYR A 73 13.39 -3.21 10.56
N HIS A 74 13.17 -3.72 9.34
CA HIS A 74 12.56 -5.03 9.21
C HIS A 74 13.64 -6.10 9.27
N VAL A 75 13.36 -7.16 10.02
CA VAL A 75 14.25 -8.30 10.18
C VAL A 75 13.92 -9.36 9.13
N VAL A 76 14.85 -9.62 8.23
CA VAL A 76 14.70 -10.58 7.14
C VAL A 76 15.62 -11.76 7.37
N GLN A 77 15.05 -12.98 7.35
CA GLN A 77 15.80 -14.22 7.54
C GLN A 77 15.30 -15.32 6.61
N PRO A 78 16.17 -16.19 6.10
CA PRO A 78 15.73 -17.40 5.41
C PRO A 78 15.19 -18.44 6.39
N LEU A 79 14.07 -19.05 6.04
CA LEU A 79 13.49 -20.21 6.69
C LEU A 79 13.83 -21.46 5.88
N LYS A 80 14.59 -22.39 6.44
CA LYS A 80 14.92 -23.68 5.83
C LYS A 80 13.78 -24.66 6.07
N LEU A 81 13.15 -25.13 5.00
CA LEU A 81 12.08 -26.10 5.05
C LEU A 81 12.63 -27.54 5.16
N ALA A 82 11.75 -28.47 5.54
CA ALA A 82 12.13 -29.89 5.70
C ALA A 82 12.62 -30.54 4.39
N ASP A 83 12.15 -30.06 3.24
CA ASP A 83 12.56 -30.53 1.92
C ASP A 83 13.85 -29.88 1.38
N GLY A 84 14.51 -29.06 2.20
CA GLY A 84 15.75 -28.36 1.87
C GLY A 84 15.58 -27.07 1.08
N ARG A 85 14.36 -26.69 0.68
CA ARG A 85 14.08 -25.36 0.10
C ARG A 85 14.18 -24.29 1.17
N HIS A 86 14.39 -23.04 0.73
CA HIS A 86 14.45 -21.90 1.64
C HIS A 86 13.46 -20.84 1.18
N VAL A 87 12.76 -20.24 2.14
CA VAL A 87 11.86 -19.11 1.92
C VAL A 87 12.38 -17.90 2.67
N LEU A 88 12.47 -16.76 2.00
CA LEU A 88 12.85 -15.52 2.64
C LEU A 88 11.67 -14.98 3.46
N VAL A 89 11.87 -14.76 4.75
CA VAL A 89 10.82 -14.32 5.68
C VAL A 89 11.11 -12.93 6.20
N ASN A 90 10.15 -12.01 6.04
CA ASN A 90 10.10 -10.76 6.78
C ASN A 90 9.47 -11.05 8.15
N ARG A 91 10.29 -11.17 9.17
CA ARG A 91 9.88 -11.63 10.51
C ARG A 91 9.13 -10.57 11.31
N GLY A 92 9.40 -9.31 11.07
CA GLY A 92 8.83 -8.21 11.83
C GLY A 92 9.73 -7.00 11.90
N TRP A 93 9.28 -6.00 12.62
CA TRP A 93 9.99 -4.74 12.82
C TRP A 93 10.62 -4.65 14.20
N VAL A 94 11.82 -4.04 14.26
CA VAL A 94 12.53 -3.71 15.48
C VAL A 94 12.96 -2.24 15.45
N ALA A 95 12.91 -1.56 16.60
CA ALA A 95 13.35 -0.18 16.72
C ALA A 95 14.85 -0.04 16.44
N ALA A 96 15.26 1.03 15.77
CA ALA A 96 16.67 1.39 15.70
C ALA A 96 17.19 1.79 17.07
N PRO A 97 18.40 1.37 17.45
CA PRO A 97 19.07 1.86 18.66
C PRO A 97 19.29 3.38 18.60
N ALA A 98 19.52 4.01 19.75
CA ALA A 98 19.80 5.45 19.83
C ALA A 98 21.08 5.85 19.07
N HIS A 99 22.04 4.94 18.98
CA HIS A 99 23.29 5.12 18.23
C HIS A 99 23.27 4.24 16.98
N ARG A 100 23.38 4.85 15.80
CA ARG A 100 23.32 4.14 14.50
C ARG A 100 24.45 3.12 14.29
N GLU A 101 25.54 3.25 15.00
CA GLU A 101 26.68 2.32 14.95
C GLU A 101 26.35 0.98 15.62
N GLN A 102 25.34 0.97 16.47
CA GLN A 102 24.89 -0.24 17.14
C GLN A 102 23.76 -0.91 16.34
N LEU A 103 23.82 -2.21 16.19
CA LEU A 103 22.72 -2.98 15.63
C LEU A 103 21.79 -3.45 16.75
N PRO A 104 20.48 -3.58 16.47
CA PRO A 104 19.54 -4.11 17.44
C PRO A 104 19.90 -5.55 17.80
N GLN A 105 19.77 -5.88 19.08
CA GLN A 105 19.89 -7.26 19.53
C GLN A 105 18.66 -8.05 19.07
N LEU A 106 18.88 -9.08 18.29
CA LEU A 106 17.84 -9.95 17.77
C LEU A 106 17.84 -11.27 18.52
N ARG A 107 16.65 -11.80 18.75
CA ARG A 107 16.48 -13.14 19.31
C ARG A 107 15.86 -14.05 18.27
N THR A 108 16.57 -15.09 17.90
CA THR A 108 16.03 -16.15 17.03
C THR A 108 15.95 -17.43 17.85
N PRO A 109 14.75 -17.84 18.30
CA PRO A 109 14.59 -19.12 18.99
C PRO A 109 15.09 -20.26 18.10
N PRO A 110 15.89 -21.20 18.63
CA PRO A 110 16.40 -22.32 17.86
C PRO A 110 15.31 -23.36 17.57
N GLY A 111 15.56 -24.20 16.56
CA GLY A 111 14.69 -25.32 16.22
C GLY A 111 13.67 -25.04 15.12
N VAL A 112 12.81 -26.02 14.91
CA VAL A 112 11.78 -25.99 13.86
C VAL A 112 10.51 -25.31 14.37
N HIS A 113 10.06 -24.29 13.65
CA HIS A 113 8.88 -23.51 14.00
C HIS A 113 7.85 -23.49 12.86
N GLU A 114 6.60 -23.30 13.21
CA GLU A 114 5.55 -22.99 12.25
C GLU A 114 5.43 -21.47 12.12
N VAL A 115 5.50 -20.99 10.88
CA VAL A 115 5.47 -19.58 10.53
C VAL A 115 4.36 -19.36 9.51
N ALA A 116 3.34 -18.61 9.90
CA ALA A 116 2.23 -18.28 9.02
C ALA A 116 2.23 -16.79 8.67
N GLY A 117 1.89 -16.50 7.43
CA GLY A 117 1.93 -15.13 6.96
C GLY A 117 1.39 -14.93 5.55
N ARG A 118 1.56 -13.73 5.07
CA ARG A 118 1.19 -13.29 3.72
C ARG A 118 2.33 -13.52 2.75
N VAL A 119 2.00 -14.03 1.56
CA VAL A 119 2.96 -14.16 0.47
C VAL A 119 3.07 -12.84 -0.27
N LEU A 120 4.29 -12.36 -0.42
CA LEU A 120 4.63 -11.21 -1.23
C LEU A 120 5.50 -11.67 -2.42
N GLU A 121 5.26 -11.13 -3.61
CA GLU A 121 6.14 -11.38 -4.75
C GLU A 121 7.53 -10.77 -4.55
N HIS A 122 7.57 -9.61 -3.90
CA HIS A 122 8.80 -8.88 -3.58
C HIS A 122 8.60 -7.98 -2.35
N PHE A 123 9.69 -7.57 -1.72
CA PHE A 123 9.65 -6.53 -0.70
C PHE A 123 9.28 -5.17 -1.31
N PRO A 124 8.55 -4.30 -0.58
CA PRO A 124 8.38 -2.91 -0.99
C PRO A 124 9.75 -2.24 -1.15
N ARG A 125 10.02 -1.69 -2.33
CA ARG A 125 11.29 -1.02 -2.64
C ARG A 125 11.31 0.38 -2.05
N ALA A 126 12.41 0.71 -1.36
CA ALA A 126 12.76 2.09 -1.05
C ALA A 126 13.55 2.68 -2.24
N TYR A 127 13.43 3.99 -2.44
CA TYR A 127 14.26 4.69 -3.42
C TYR A 127 15.72 4.62 -2.96
N ASP A 128 16.57 4.04 -3.81
CA ASP A 128 18.00 3.91 -3.58
C ASP A 128 18.76 4.41 -4.82
N PRO A 129 19.24 5.66 -4.78
CA PRO A 129 19.97 6.24 -5.90
C PRO A 129 21.40 5.70 -6.03
N SER A 130 21.93 5.03 -5.00
CA SER A 130 23.31 4.56 -4.99
C SER A 130 23.51 3.35 -5.89
N GLY A 131 22.51 2.50 -6.02
CA GLY A 131 22.62 1.21 -6.72
C GLY A 131 23.75 0.32 -6.16
N ALA A 132 24.27 0.66 -4.97
CA ALA A 132 25.37 -0.03 -4.36
C ALA A 132 25.02 -1.46 -3.99
N ARG A 133 25.97 -2.39 -4.12
CA ARG A 133 25.79 -3.73 -3.59
C ARG A 133 25.70 -3.66 -2.06
N PRO A 134 24.75 -4.39 -1.45
CA PRO A 134 24.62 -4.39 0.00
C PRO A 134 25.91 -4.91 0.64
N GLU A 135 26.41 -4.16 1.62
CA GLU A 135 27.54 -4.55 2.45
C GLU A 135 27.08 -4.83 3.89
N GLY A 136 27.63 -5.87 4.50
CA GLY A 136 27.28 -6.26 5.87
C GLY A 136 25.84 -6.74 6.02
N ARG A 137 25.23 -6.44 7.19
CA ARG A 137 23.89 -6.92 7.58
C ARG A 137 22.78 -5.90 7.41
N VAL A 138 23.09 -4.65 7.08
CA VAL A 138 22.09 -3.57 6.91
C VAL A 138 21.96 -3.25 5.43
N TRP A 139 20.75 -3.44 4.90
CA TRP A 139 20.45 -3.25 3.48
C TRP A 139 19.31 -2.24 3.30
N GLN A 140 19.36 -1.45 2.21
CA GLN A 140 18.27 -0.54 1.85
C GLN A 140 17.11 -1.27 1.16
N ASN A 141 17.44 -2.21 0.29
CA ASN A 141 16.50 -3.04 -0.44
C ASN A 141 16.93 -4.50 -0.39
N VAL A 142 15.96 -5.41 -0.37
CA VAL A 142 16.17 -6.85 -0.45
C VAL A 142 15.41 -7.38 -1.65
N GLU A 143 16.13 -8.01 -2.57
CA GLU A 143 15.57 -8.81 -3.66
C GLU A 143 15.95 -10.26 -3.45
N VAL A 144 15.04 -11.18 -3.76
CA VAL A 144 15.26 -12.61 -3.57
C VAL A 144 16.51 -13.07 -4.36
N THR A 145 16.68 -12.56 -5.58
CA THR A 145 17.84 -12.87 -6.44
C THR A 145 19.17 -12.37 -5.88
N THR A 146 19.18 -11.12 -5.40
CA THR A 146 20.37 -10.52 -4.78
C THR A 146 20.73 -11.25 -3.49
N PHE A 147 19.74 -11.59 -2.69
CA PHE A 147 19.94 -12.33 -1.44
C PHE A 147 20.43 -13.77 -1.73
N ALA A 148 19.87 -14.44 -2.74
CA ALA A 148 20.32 -15.77 -3.16
C ALA A 148 21.80 -15.75 -3.60
N ALA A 149 22.20 -14.76 -4.40
CA ALA A 149 23.59 -14.60 -4.84
C ALA A 149 24.54 -14.33 -3.66
N TRP A 150 24.12 -13.52 -2.68
CA TRP A 150 24.92 -13.21 -1.49
C TRP A 150 25.06 -14.40 -0.54
N SER A 151 23.95 -15.12 -0.30
CA SER A 151 23.90 -16.20 0.69
C SER A 151 24.33 -17.57 0.14
N GLY A 152 24.31 -17.76 -1.19
CA GLY A 152 24.48 -19.05 -1.84
C GLY A 152 23.29 -20.01 -1.64
N LEU A 153 22.17 -19.53 -1.10
CA LEU A 153 21.00 -20.36 -0.85
C LEU A 153 20.08 -20.43 -2.08
N LYS A 154 19.47 -21.59 -2.29
CA LYS A 154 18.37 -21.74 -3.24
C LYS A 154 17.08 -21.28 -2.60
N LEU A 155 16.64 -20.08 -2.96
CA LEU A 155 15.44 -19.45 -2.44
C LEU A 155 14.23 -19.66 -3.34
N GLU A 156 13.05 -19.79 -2.75
CA GLU A 156 11.78 -19.68 -3.45
C GLU A 156 11.58 -18.27 -4.00
N PRO A 157 10.87 -18.10 -5.15
CA PRO A 157 10.73 -16.80 -5.83
C PRO A 157 9.66 -15.87 -5.17
N TYR A 158 9.48 -15.99 -3.88
CA TYR A 158 8.56 -15.17 -3.09
C TYR A 158 9.08 -14.94 -1.68
N VAL A 159 8.47 -14.00 -0.99
CA VAL A 159 8.76 -13.65 0.40
C VAL A 159 7.55 -13.98 1.25
N LEU A 160 7.77 -14.47 2.47
CA LEU A 160 6.71 -14.61 3.47
C LEU A 160 6.79 -13.45 4.47
N GLU A 161 5.76 -12.60 4.53
CA GLU A 161 5.59 -11.62 5.60
C GLU A 161 4.91 -12.30 6.78
N GLN A 162 5.64 -12.48 7.87
CA GLN A 162 5.17 -13.24 9.04
C GLN A 162 4.08 -12.48 9.79
N HIS A 163 2.92 -13.12 9.96
CA HIS A 163 1.80 -12.62 10.76
C HIS A 163 1.59 -13.42 12.05
N SER A 164 2.02 -14.69 12.08
CA SER A 164 1.95 -15.50 13.29
C SER A 164 2.76 -14.89 14.44
N PRO A 165 2.25 -14.95 15.67
CA PRO A 165 3.01 -14.51 16.83
C PRO A 165 4.28 -15.36 17.01
N PHE A 166 5.35 -14.75 17.50
CA PHE A 166 6.61 -15.44 17.73
C PHE A 166 7.36 -14.77 18.89
N PRO A 167 8.02 -15.53 19.79
CA PRO A 167 8.62 -14.99 21.01
C PRO A 167 10.01 -14.35 20.76
N ASP A 168 10.10 -13.43 19.82
CA ASP A 168 11.33 -12.75 19.40
C ASP A 168 11.36 -11.24 19.69
N GLY A 169 10.24 -10.69 20.18
CA GLY A 169 10.12 -9.26 20.50
C GLY A 169 9.91 -8.35 19.26
N LEU A 170 9.73 -8.92 18.07
CA LEU A 170 9.50 -8.14 16.86
C LEU A 170 8.04 -7.72 16.73
N ALA A 171 7.80 -6.48 16.28
CA ALA A 171 6.47 -6.00 15.98
C ALA A 171 6.00 -6.49 14.59
N ARG A 172 4.74 -6.95 14.50
CA ARG A 172 4.09 -7.48 13.29
C ARG A 172 2.80 -6.77 12.95
N ASN A 173 2.73 -5.49 13.28
CA ASN A 173 1.60 -4.62 12.93
C ASN A 173 1.79 -4.07 11.49
N TRP A 174 1.72 -4.99 10.54
CA TRP A 174 1.89 -4.67 9.13
C TRP A 174 0.82 -3.69 8.64
N PRO A 175 1.19 -2.71 7.81
CA PRO A 175 0.20 -1.86 7.16
C PRO A 175 -0.66 -2.72 6.21
N PRO A 176 -1.92 -2.32 6.00
CA PRO A 176 -2.73 -2.93 4.93
C PRO A 176 -1.97 -2.87 3.60
N PRO A 177 -2.20 -3.84 2.70
CA PRO A 177 -1.60 -3.78 1.37
C PRO A 177 -1.99 -2.49 0.68
N ASP A 178 -1.01 -1.81 0.08
CA ASP A 178 -1.29 -0.68 -0.79
C ASP A 178 -1.98 -1.19 -2.06
N SER A 179 -3.31 -1.14 -2.05
CA SER A 179 -4.11 -1.53 -3.21
C SER A 179 -4.05 -0.49 -4.33
N GLY A 180 -3.59 0.72 -4.06
CA GLY A 180 -3.71 1.88 -4.95
C GLY A 180 -5.17 2.28 -5.22
N ALA A 181 -6.14 1.77 -4.44
CA ALA A 181 -7.56 2.09 -4.57
C ALA A 181 -7.85 3.55 -4.22
N GLU A 182 -7.12 4.12 -3.28
CA GLU A 182 -7.31 5.50 -2.80
C GLU A 182 -7.20 6.55 -3.92
N LYS A 183 -6.30 6.33 -4.88
CA LYS A 183 -6.19 7.22 -6.06
C LYS A 183 -7.47 7.21 -6.88
N HIS A 184 -8.02 6.04 -7.13
CA HIS A 184 -9.27 5.90 -7.89
C HIS A 184 -10.46 6.51 -7.14
N GLU A 185 -10.52 6.39 -5.82
CA GLU A 185 -11.53 7.03 -4.98
C GLU A 185 -11.45 8.55 -5.03
N SER A 186 -10.25 9.10 -4.95
CA SER A 186 -10.04 10.54 -5.10
C SER A 186 -10.52 11.03 -6.46
N TYR A 187 -10.23 10.31 -7.54
CA TYR A 187 -10.73 10.64 -8.87
C TYR A 187 -12.25 10.48 -9.00
N ALA A 188 -12.83 9.45 -8.39
CA ALA A 188 -14.29 9.29 -8.37
C ALA A 188 -14.96 10.49 -7.69
N LEU A 189 -14.44 10.93 -6.54
CA LEU A 189 -14.93 12.12 -5.85
C LEU A 189 -14.83 13.38 -6.71
N GLN A 190 -13.71 13.57 -7.43
CA GLN A 190 -13.54 14.71 -8.34
C GLN A 190 -14.59 14.70 -9.45
N TRP A 191 -14.86 13.56 -10.08
CA TRP A 191 -15.86 13.43 -11.14
C TRP A 191 -17.28 13.72 -10.63
N TYR A 192 -17.65 13.20 -9.47
CA TYR A 192 -18.95 13.49 -8.86
C TYR A 192 -19.09 14.97 -8.48
N THR A 193 -18.00 15.57 -7.99
CA THR A 193 -18.00 17.02 -7.67
C THR A 193 -18.19 17.87 -8.94
N LEU A 194 -17.53 17.49 -10.06
CA LEU A 194 -17.72 18.19 -11.33
C LEU A 194 -19.15 18.03 -11.85
N ALA A 195 -19.76 16.85 -11.72
CA ALA A 195 -21.17 16.63 -12.07
C ALA A 195 -22.10 17.53 -11.26
N ALA A 196 -21.90 17.59 -9.94
CA ALA A 196 -22.68 18.46 -9.06
C ALA A 196 -22.49 19.95 -9.40
N LEU A 197 -21.25 20.35 -9.69
CA LEU A 197 -20.93 21.72 -10.10
C LEU A 197 -21.58 22.10 -11.42
N ALA A 198 -21.65 21.21 -12.38
CA ALA A 198 -22.33 21.45 -13.66
C ALA A 198 -23.83 21.77 -13.45
N VAL A 199 -24.49 21.02 -12.57
CA VAL A 199 -25.88 21.26 -12.20
C VAL A 199 -26.04 22.60 -11.44
N ALA A 200 -25.17 22.84 -10.45
CA ALA A 200 -25.21 24.07 -9.67
C ALA A 200 -25.02 25.32 -10.52
N LEU A 201 -24.04 25.28 -11.42
CA LEU A 201 -23.78 26.38 -12.37
C LEU A 201 -24.96 26.60 -13.32
N PHE A 202 -25.57 25.53 -13.82
CA PHE A 202 -26.76 25.66 -14.67
C PHE A 202 -27.89 26.35 -13.92
N VAL A 203 -28.15 25.96 -12.68
CA VAL A 203 -29.20 26.60 -11.84
C VAL A 203 -28.90 28.07 -11.59
N VAL A 204 -27.67 28.37 -11.13
CA VAL A 204 -27.25 29.76 -10.82
C VAL A 204 -27.31 30.65 -12.07
N LEU A 205 -26.80 30.19 -13.21
CA LEU A 205 -26.79 30.96 -14.46
C LEU A 205 -28.16 31.09 -15.11
N SER A 206 -29.13 30.24 -14.72
CA SER A 206 -30.53 30.33 -15.17
C SER A 206 -31.37 31.27 -14.30
N LEU A 207 -30.92 31.66 -13.12
CA LEU A 207 -31.58 32.62 -12.26
C LEU A 207 -31.30 34.05 -12.75
N ARG A 208 -32.35 34.83 -13.00
CA ARG A 208 -32.27 36.25 -13.39
C ARG A 208 -33.01 37.09 -12.37
N ARG A 209 -32.39 38.18 -11.92
CA ARG A 209 -33.05 39.17 -11.06
C ARG A 209 -34.12 39.90 -11.84
N GLU A 210 -35.33 39.90 -11.34
CA GLU A 210 -36.40 40.71 -11.90
C GLU A 210 -36.13 42.18 -11.62
N ARG A 211 -36.12 43.02 -12.66
CA ARG A 211 -36.11 44.47 -12.45
C ARG A 211 -37.49 44.90 -11.96
N PRO A 212 -37.55 45.68 -10.87
CA PRO A 212 -38.85 46.25 -10.47
C PRO A 212 -39.39 47.10 -11.64
N ALA A 213 -40.66 46.89 -11.95
CA ALA A 213 -41.35 47.73 -12.92
C ALA A 213 -41.28 49.19 -12.44
N ARG A 214 -40.79 50.08 -13.33
CA ARG A 214 -40.81 51.52 -13.09
C ARG A 214 -42.22 52.05 -13.25
#